data_09f9a09be4ca5044cc9af84f09b5c996
#
_entry.id   09f9a09be4ca5044cc9af84f09b5c996
#
_cell.length_a   1.000
_cell.length_b   1.000
_cell.length_c   1.000
_cell.angle_alpha   90.00
_cell.angle_beta   90.00
_cell.angle_gamma   90.00
#
_symmetry.space_group_name_H-M   'P 1'
#
loop_
_entity.id
_entity.type
_entity.pdbx_description
1 polymer ?
#
loop_
_entity_poly.entity_id
_entity_poly.type
_entity_poly.pdbx_seq_one_letter_code
_entity_poly.pdbx_strand_id
1 'polypeptide(L)'
;QKRCYFIKDWDQLLVNMALSGPDLQIYSAEIGVGHFSDFSVTPTCGMATSTSFVGQLDQPRYFIHPGSRQARIVWFTTGYLEYILPNFIPDHSVIEELTVSFEISSEAPRFCDVWPSDITFSLNGVILGTWTSPGDYGDRRGKYNPSWWFSFLNQYGLLKKLTITPEGTFLDAKKLSDVSTGQL
;
A
#
# COMPACT_ATOMS: atom_id res chain seq x y z
N GLN A 1 -10.04 1.37 24.96
CA GLN A 1 -10.25 2.63 24.21
C GLN A 1 -10.00 2.34 22.74
N LYS A 2 -11.02 2.52 21.87
CA LYS A 2 -10.82 2.48 20.42
C LYS A 2 -10.01 3.73 20.04
N ARG A 3 -8.76 3.54 19.58
CA ARG A 3 -7.97 4.62 19.02
C ARG A 3 -8.30 4.73 17.53
N CYS A 4 -8.73 5.90 17.07
CA CYS A 4 -8.85 6.22 15.66
C CYS A 4 -7.49 6.73 15.18
N TYR A 5 -6.90 6.07 14.20
CA TYR A 5 -5.71 6.55 13.52
C TYR A 5 -6.17 7.27 12.24
N PHE A 6 -5.70 8.49 12.04
CA PHE A 6 -5.92 9.23 10.81
C PHE A 6 -4.66 9.12 9.97
N ILE A 7 -4.76 8.57 8.78
CA ILE A 7 -3.72 8.69 7.76
C ILE A 7 -3.80 10.13 7.27
N LYS A 8 -2.74 10.88 7.47
CA LYS A 8 -2.67 12.30 7.14
C LYS A 8 -2.55 12.52 5.64
N ASP A 9 -1.75 11.68 4.99
CA ASP A 9 -1.46 11.73 3.57
C ASP A 9 -1.65 10.31 2.98
N TRP A 10 -2.46 10.16 1.94
CA TRP A 10 -2.88 8.88 1.37
C TRP A 10 -1.85 8.27 0.40
N ASP A 11 -0.75 8.96 0.17
CA ASP A 11 0.40 8.54 -0.62
C ASP A 11 1.43 7.75 0.21
N GLN A 12 1.04 7.23 1.36
CA GLN A 12 1.89 6.51 2.29
C GLN A 12 1.25 5.21 2.76
N LEU A 13 2.13 4.24 3.07
CA LEU A 13 1.75 3.08 3.87
C LEU A 13 1.95 3.44 5.35
N LEU A 14 0.91 3.33 6.14
CA LEU A 14 1.01 3.46 7.59
C LEU A 14 1.17 2.07 8.20
N VAL A 15 2.32 1.83 8.81
CA VAL A 15 2.65 0.58 9.49
C VAL A 15 2.56 0.77 10.99
N ASN A 16 1.83 -0.11 11.69
CA ASN A 16 1.78 -0.14 13.15
C ASN A 16 2.06 -1.55 13.64
N MET A 17 2.91 -1.67 14.63
CA MET A 17 3.23 -2.91 15.34
C MET A 17 2.88 -2.74 16.81
N ALA A 18 1.94 -3.54 17.30
CA ALA A 18 1.57 -3.61 18.70
C ALA A 18 2.26 -4.81 19.35
N LEU A 19 2.88 -4.59 20.51
CA LEU A 19 3.62 -5.61 21.24
C LEU A 19 2.81 -6.19 22.38
N SER A 20 3.07 -7.47 22.67
CA SER A 20 2.60 -8.14 23.91
C SER A 20 3.26 -7.52 25.13
N GLY A 21 2.49 -7.26 26.18
CA GLY A 21 3.02 -6.78 27.45
C GLY A 21 1.95 -6.19 28.36
N PRO A 22 2.34 -5.82 29.60
CA PRO A 22 1.40 -5.22 30.56
C PRO A 22 0.92 -3.83 30.09
N ASP A 23 1.75 -3.12 29.32
CA ASP A 23 1.41 -1.85 28.70
C ASP A 23 1.40 -1.99 27.19
N LEU A 24 0.35 -1.43 26.52
CA LEU A 24 0.24 -1.43 25.08
C LEU A 24 1.31 -0.52 24.47
N GLN A 25 2.35 -1.11 23.88
CA GLN A 25 3.37 -0.39 23.13
C GLN A 25 3.06 -0.50 21.63
N ILE A 26 3.00 0.62 20.94
CA ILE A 26 2.76 0.68 19.51
C ILE A 26 3.91 1.42 18.84
N TYR A 27 4.56 0.77 17.90
CA TYR A 27 5.57 1.35 17.02
C TYR A 27 4.90 1.67 15.68
N SER A 28 5.07 2.89 15.21
CA SER A 28 4.45 3.37 13.97
C SER A 28 5.50 3.90 13.01
N ALA A 29 5.33 3.62 11.73
CA ALA A 29 6.13 4.17 10.66
C ALA A 29 5.25 4.55 9.46
N GLU A 30 5.62 5.62 8.77
CA GLU A 30 5.02 6.05 7.52
C GLU A 30 6.02 5.82 6.38
N ILE A 31 5.60 5.15 5.32
CA ILE A 31 6.45 4.81 4.16
C ILE A 31 5.78 5.35 2.91
N GLY A 32 6.41 6.29 2.22
CA GLY A 32 5.90 6.82 0.95
C GLY A 32 5.77 5.72 -0.10
N VAL A 33 4.74 5.77 -0.93
CA VAL A 33 4.49 4.75 -1.98
C VAL A 33 5.64 4.61 -2.99
N GLY A 34 6.47 5.63 -3.15
CA GLY A 34 7.69 5.61 -3.96
C GLY A 34 8.93 5.04 -3.26
N HIS A 35 8.83 4.59 -2.00
CA HIS A 35 9.96 4.08 -1.21
C HIS A 35 10.10 2.55 -1.29
N PHE A 36 9.62 1.93 -2.36
CA PHE A 36 9.85 0.51 -2.59
C PHE A 36 11.36 0.20 -2.71
N SER A 37 11.74 -0.99 -2.24
CA SER A 37 13.13 -1.50 -2.24
C SER A 37 13.43 -2.33 -3.49
N ASP A 38 12.42 -3.01 -4.01
CA ASP A 38 12.49 -3.82 -5.21
C ASP A 38 11.16 -3.75 -5.99
N PHE A 39 11.21 -4.04 -7.28
CA PHE A 39 10.04 -4.01 -8.14
C PHE A 39 10.20 -4.87 -9.39
N SER A 40 9.08 -5.32 -9.92
CA SER A 40 8.95 -5.78 -11.29
C SER A 40 7.61 -5.29 -11.81
N VAL A 41 7.60 -4.47 -12.84
CA VAL A 41 6.36 -3.84 -13.34
C VAL A 41 6.29 -3.93 -14.86
N THR A 42 5.08 -4.03 -15.38
CA THR A 42 4.82 -3.99 -16.83
C THR A 42 3.96 -2.77 -17.19
N PRO A 43 4.11 -2.21 -18.40
CA PRO A 43 3.20 -1.19 -18.90
C PRO A 43 1.73 -1.69 -18.99
N THR A 44 0.77 -0.80 -18.80
CA THR A 44 0.92 0.64 -18.52
C THR A 44 1.47 0.85 -17.13
N CYS A 45 2.47 1.69 -16.97
CA CYS A 45 3.10 1.93 -15.69
C CYS A 45 3.68 3.34 -15.58
N GLY A 46 3.79 3.84 -14.36
CA GLY A 46 4.39 5.12 -14.11
C GLY A 46 4.31 5.57 -12.65
N MET A 47 4.83 6.75 -12.43
CA MET A 47 4.83 7.40 -11.13
C MET A 47 4.61 8.90 -11.29
N ALA A 48 3.91 9.49 -10.35
CA ALA A 48 3.65 10.92 -10.29
C ALA A 48 4.05 11.51 -8.93
N THR A 49 4.68 12.68 -8.96
CA THR A 49 4.98 13.50 -7.79
C THR A 49 3.91 14.58 -7.62
N SER A 50 4.08 15.44 -6.63
CA SER A 50 3.22 16.62 -6.47
C SER A 50 3.28 17.61 -7.65
N THR A 51 4.31 17.55 -8.50
CA THR A 51 4.58 18.56 -9.54
C THR A 51 4.67 18.00 -10.97
N SER A 52 4.98 16.71 -11.15
CA SER A 52 5.22 16.12 -12.47
C SER A 52 5.19 14.59 -12.45
N PHE A 53 5.19 13.99 -13.63
CA PHE A 53 5.54 12.58 -13.77
C PHE A 53 7.03 12.35 -13.49
N VAL A 54 7.38 11.15 -13.03
CA VAL A 54 8.77 10.71 -12.88
C VAL A 54 9.22 10.03 -14.18
N GLY A 55 10.09 10.72 -14.91
CA GLY A 55 10.59 10.21 -16.18
C GLY A 55 9.53 10.11 -17.28
N GLN A 56 9.55 9.04 -18.04
CA GLN A 56 8.61 8.75 -19.13
C GLN A 56 7.62 7.68 -18.71
N LEU A 57 6.35 7.85 -19.10
CA LEU A 57 5.30 6.86 -18.88
C LEU A 57 5.59 5.57 -19.65
N ASP A 58 5.06 4.46 -19.15
CA ASP A 58 5.16 3.13 -19.75
C ASP A 58 6.60 2.63 -19.96
N GLN A 59 7.51 3.14 -19.13
CA GLN A 59 8.93 2.75 -19.14
C GLN A 59 9.34 2.23 -17.74
N PRO A 60 9.31 0.92 -17.50
CA PRO A 60 9.66 0.33 -16.20
C PRO A 60 11.01 0.77 -15.63
N ARG A 61 11.98 1.07 -16.51
CA ARG A 61 13.31 1.53 -16.10
C ARG A 61 13.31 2.81 -15.26
N TYR A 62 12.24 3.63 -15.30
CA TYR A 62 12.16 4.83 -14.46
C TYR A 62 11.77 4.55 -13.01
N PHE A 63 11.40 3.33 -12.67
CA PHE A 63 11.15 2.97 -11.27
C PHE A 63 12.44 2.99 -10.42
N ILE A 64 13.62 2.85 -11.03
CA ILE A 64 14.91 3.08 -10.33
C ILE A 64 15.33 4.55 -10.27
N HIS A 65 14.59 5.47 -10.91
CA HIS A 65 14.94 6.88 -10.92
C HIS A 65 14.89 7.48 -9.50
N PRO A 66 15.87 8.30 -9.08
CA PRO A 66 15.88 8.88 -7.71
C PRO A 66 14.61 9.64 -7.36
N GLY A 67 13.93 10.24 -8.34
CA GLY A 67 12.64 10.91 -8.16
C GLY A 67 11.49 9.99 -7.77
N SER A 68 11.64 8.65 -7.87
CA SER A 68 10.64 7.69 -7.37
C SER A 68 10.33 7.90 -5.90
N ARG A 69 11.34 8.28 -5.09
CA ARG A 69 11.20 8.56 -3.65
C ARG A 69 10.23 9.71 -3.32
N GLN A 70 9.90 10.54 -4.31
CA GLN A 70 8.95 11.65 -4.21
C GLN A 70 7.59 11.31 -4.82
N ALA A 71 7.42 10.07 -5.31
CA ALA A 71 6.16 9.64 -5.89
C ALA A 71 5.04 9.62 -4.83
N ARG A 72 3.88 10.13 -5.25
CA ARG A 72 2.62 10.14 -4.50
C ARG A 72 1.59 9.20 -5.11
N ILE A 73 1.78 8.87 -6.39
CA ILE A 73 0.95 7.94 -7.12
C ILE A 73 1.91 7.02 -7.87
N VAL A 74 1.67 5.71 -7.79
CA VAL A 74 2.41 4.66 -8.51
C VAL A 74 1.39 3.73 -9.12
N TRP A 75 1.57 3.37 -10.39
CA TRP A 75 0.69 2.42 -11.08
C TRP A 75 1.46 1.50 -12.01
N PHE A 76 0.90 0.33 -12.27
CA PHE A 76 1.39 -0.65 -13.24
C PHE A 76 0.31 -1.70 -13.54
N THR A 77 0.36 -2.31 -14.73
CA THR A 77 -0.62 -3.32 -15.13
C THR A 77 -0.42 -4.65 -14.42
N THR A 78 0.80 -5.17 -14.39
CA THR A 78 1.15 -6.40 -13.67
C THR A 78 2.54 -6.29 -13.08
N GLY A 79 2.80 -7.03 -11.99
CA GLY A 79 4.09 -7.03 -11.32
C GLY A 79 3.96 -6.92 -9.81
N TYR A 80 5.01 -6.41 -9.15
CA TYR A 80 5.04 -6.19 -7.71
C TYR A 80 5.87 -4.97 -7.32
N LEU A 81 5.59 -4.46 -6.13
CA LEU A 81 6.45 -3.55 -5.38
C LEU A 81 6.77 -4.19 -4.02
N GLU A 82 8.04 -4.17 -3.65
CA GLU A 82 8.50 -4.60 -2.34
C GLU A 82 8.87 -3.40 -1.47
N TYR A 83 8.50 -3.43 -0.20
CA TYR A 83 8.81 -2.38 0.77
C TYR A 83 9.52 -2.98 1.97
N ILE A 84 10.58 -2.31 2.44
CA ILE A 84 11.21 -2.63 3.71
C ILE A 84 10.44 -1.90 4.81
N LEU A 85 9.78 -2.67 5.68
CA LEU A 85 9.11 -2.12 6.85
C LEU A 85 10.16 -1.88 7.96
N PRO A 86 10.28 -0.63 8.49
CA PRO A 86 11.20 -0.35 9.58
C PRO A 86 10.84 -1.18 10.82
N ASN A 87 11.80 -1.93 11.32
CA ASN A 87 11.66 -2.67 12.56
C ASN A 87 12.49 -2.00 13.66
N PHE A 88 11.84 -1.18 14.47
CA PHE A 88 12.45 -0.49 15.62
C PHE A 88 11.97 -1.07 16.96
N ILE A 89 11.35 -2.25 16.93
CA ILE A 89 10.91 -2.91 18.16
C ILE A 89 12.12 -3.48 18.93
N PRO A 90 12.08 -3.49 20.27
CA PRO A 90 13.13 -4.09 21.07
C PRO A 90 13.31 -5.58 20.79
N ASP A 91 14.57 -6.06 20.87
CA ASP A 91 14.89 -7.47 20.73
C ASP A 91 14.04 -8.34 21.68
N HIS A 92 13.67 -9.52 21.20
CA HIS A 92 12.84 -10.50 21.94
C HIS A 92 11.38 -10.06 22.21
N SER A 93 10.94 -8.94 21.64
CA SER A 93 9.52 -8.56 21.72
C SER A 93 8.66 -9.47 20.85
N VAL A 94 7.46 -9.73 21.32
CA VAL A 94 6.45 -10.49 20.54
C VAL A 94 5.46 -9.51 19.94
N ILE A 95 5.28 -9.58 18.62
CA ILE A 95 4.28 -8.78 17.90
C ILE A 95 2.91 -9.44 18.04
N GLU A 96 2.00 -8.76 18.71
CA GLU A 96 0.60 -9.15 18.81
C GLU A 96 -0.19 -8.78 17.56
N GLU A 97 0.05 -7.59 17.03
CA GLU A 97 -0.64 -7.10 15.85
C GLU A 97 0.34 -6.31 14.97
N LEU A 98 0.41 -6.69 13.70
CA LEU A 98 1.00 -5.87 12.64
C LEU A 98 -0.12 -5.37 11.74
N THR A 99 -0.19 -4.06 11.56
CA THR A 99 -1.17 -3.43 10.68
C THR A 99 -0.46 -2.61 9.62
N VAL A 100 -0.89 -2.76 8.37
CA VAL A 100 -0.47 -1.90 7.25
C VAL A 100 -1.73 -1.30 6.63
N SER A 101 -1.80 0.02 6.60
CA SER A 101 -2.90 0.75 5.96
C SER A 101 -2.38 1.48 4.73
N PHE A 102 -3.12 1.43 3.63
CA PHE A 102 -2.76 2.00 2.33
C PHE A 102 -4.00 2.27 1.49
N GLU A 103 -3.86 3.16 0.51
CA GLU A 103 -4.87 3.38 -0.52
C GLU A 103 -4.47 2.60 -1.79
N ILE A 104 -5.40 1.84 -2.37
CA ILE A 104 -5.14 0.97 -3.52
C ILE A 104 -6.40 0.78 -4.37
N SER A 105 -6.23 0.65 -5.68
CA SER A 105 -7.28 0.30 -6.64
C SER A 105 -6.74 -0.59 -7.74
N SER A 106 -7.60 -1.02 -8.64
CA SER A 106 -7.20 -1.57 -9.93
C SER A 106 -6.53 -0.49 -10.79
N GLU A 107 -5.86 -0.91 -11.86
CA GLU A 107 -5.35 -0.04 -12.92
C GLU A 107 -6.15 -0.32 -14.19
N ALA A 108 -6.89 0.66 -14.67
CA ALA A 108 -7.69 0.58 -15.89
C ALA A 108 -7.32 1.70 -16.87
N PRO A 109 -7.54 1.53 -18.18
CA PRO A 109 -7.39 2.64 -19.14
C PRO A 109 -8.31 3.81 -18.78
N ARG A 110 -7.73 4.94 -18.38
CA ARG A 110 -8.38 6.13 -17.80
C ARG A 110 -8.89 5.86 -16.39
N PHE A 111 -10.10 5.34 -16.24
CA PHE A 111 -10.69 4.75 -15.04
C PHE A 111 -11.90 3.89 -15.43
N CYS A 112 -12.22 2.89 -14.61
CA CYS A 112 -13.37 2.03 -14.80
C CYS A 112 -13.79 1.44 -13.45
N ASP A 113 -14.99 1.79 -12.98
CA ASP A 113 -15.50 1.36 -11.66
C ASP A 113 -15.68 -0.17 -11.56
N VAL A 114 -15.75 -0.86 -12.69
CA VAL A 114 -15.85 -2.31 -12.78
C VAL A 114 -14.65 -2.85 -13.57
N TRP A 115 -13.53 -3.01 -12.88
CA TRP A 115 -12.27 -3.51 -13.44
C TRP A 115 -11.57 -4.41 -12.40
N PRO A 116 -12.05 -5.64 -12.19
CA PRO A 116 -11.54 -6.50 -11.14
C PRO A 116 -10.07 -6.85 -11.39
N SER A 117 -9.25 -6.72 -10.35
CA SER A 117 -7.83 -7.04 -10.38
C SER A 117 -7.40 -7.75 -9.09
N ASP A 118 -6.69 -8.86 -9.22
CA ASP A 118 -6.20 -9.60 -8.08
C ASP A 118 -4.91 -8.99 -7.53
N ILE A 119 -4.94 -8.64 -6.25
CA ILE A 119 -3.82 -8.05 -5.52
C ILE A 119 -3.44 -9.00 -4.39
N THR A 120 -2.22 -9.56 -4.49
CA THR A 120 -1.68 -10.49 -3.50
C THR A 120 -0.74 -9.77 -2.56
N PHE A 121 -0.93 -9.98 -1.26
CA PHE A 121 -0.06 -9.47 -0.21
C PHE A 121 0.87 -10.56 0.29
N SER A 122 2.12 -10.21 0.54
CA SER A 122 3.11 -11.09 1.16
C SER A 122 3.96 -10.32 2.17
N LEU A 123 4.50 -11.03 3.15
CA LEU A 123 5.45 -10.48 4.14
C LEU A 123 6.52 -11.54 4.43
N ASN A 124 7.80 -11.15 4.39
CA ASN A 124 8.95 -12.04 4.61
C ASN A 124 8.91 -13.30 3.73
N GLY A 125 8.41 -13.19 2.47
CA GLY A 125 8.26 -14.31 1.55
C GLY A 125 7.04 -15.21 1.81
N VAL A 126 6.25 -14.95 2.85
CA VAL A 126 5.01 -15.68 3.15
C VAL A 126 3.83 -14.97 2.50
N ILE A 127 3.03 -15.70 1.70
CA ILE A 127 1.81 -15.16 1.09
C ILE A 127 0.73 -15.02 2.17
N LEU A 128 0.27 -13.80 2.37
CA LEU A 128 -0.78 -13.45 3.34
C LEU A 128 -2.18 -13.67 2.79
N GLY A 129 -2.34 -13.59 1.46
CA GLY A 129 -3.58 -13.80 0.75
C GLY A 129 -3.79 -12.86 -0.40
N THR A 130 -4.88 -13.05 -1.13
CA THR A 130 -5.25 -12.26 -2.32
C THR A 130 -6.59 -11.58 -2.12
N TRP A 131 -6.68 -10.32 -2.51
CA TRP A 131 -7.90 -9.54 -2.57
C TRP A 131 -8.16 -9.10 -4.00
N THR A 132 -9.39 -9.30 -4.48
CA THR A 132 -9.80 -8.78 -5.78
C THR A 132 -10.31 -7.35 -5.61
N SER A 133 -9.54 -6.38 -6.12
CA SER A 133 -9.99 -4.99 -6.23
C SER A 133 -11.13 -4.90 -7.23
N PRO A 134 -12.25 -4.24 -6.91
CA PRO A 134 -13.40 -4.22 -7.82
C PRO A 134 -13.24 -3.28 -9.00
N GLY A 135 -12.42 -2.24 -8.91
CA GLY A 135 -12.33 -1.25 -9.97
C GLY A 135 -11.29 -0.18 -9.73
N ASP A 136 -11.29 0.76 -10.64
CA ASP A 136 -10.44 1.94 -10.72
C ASP A 136 -11.33 3.19 -10.80
N TYR A 137 -11.17 4.16 -9.89
CA TYR A 137 -12.19 5.15 -9.60
C TYR A 137 -11.82 6.55 -10.09
N GLY A 138 -12.73 7.20 -10.82
CA GLY A 138 -12.53 8.52 -11.40
C GLY A 138 -13.78 9.40 -11.50
N ASP A 139 -14.88 9.00 -10.86
CA ASP A 139 -16.18 9.71 -10.89
C ASP A 139 -16.12 11.10 -10.25
N ARG A 140 -15.15 11.32 -9.36
CA ARG A 140 -14.93 12.58 -8.65
C ARG A 140 -13.44 12.85 -8.46
N ARG A 141 -13.08 14.11 -8.26
CA ARG A 141 -11.70 14.49 -7.99
C ARG A 141 -11.19 13.88 -6.69
N GLY A 142 -10.04 13.22 -6.76
CA GLY A 142 -9.33 12.72 -5.58
C GLY A 142 -8.83 13.87 -4.70
N LYS A 143 -9.04 13.76 -3.39
CA LYS A 143 -8.73 14.82 -2.43
C LYS A 143 -7.24 15.16 -2.38
N TYR A 144 -6.38 14.16 -2.58
CA TYR A 144 -4.94 14.28 -2.41
C TYR A 144 -4.16 14.27 -3.72
N ASN A 145 -4.87 14.18 -4.86
CA ASN A 145 -4.22 14.23 -6.16
C ASN A 145 -3.51 15.58 -6.37
N PRO A 146 -2.35 15.58 -7.01
CA PRO A 146 -1.67 16.81 -7.41
C PRO A 146 -2.60 17.71 -8.21
N SER A 147 -2.50 19.03 -8.06
CA SER A 147 -3.39 19.98 -8.76
C SER A 147 -3.34 19.81 -10.28
N TRP A 148 -2.20 19.40 -10.83
CA TRP A 148 -1.97 19.17 -12.26
C TRP A 148 -2.46 17.81 -12.76
N TRP A 149 -2.87 16.86 -11.85
CA TRP A 149 -3.33 15.52 -12.23
C TRP A 149 -4.57 15.59 -13.10
N PHE A 150 -4.58 14.86 -14.21
CA PHE A 150 -5.66 14.92 -15.18
C PHE A 150 -6.94 14.30 -14.63
N SER A 151 -8.09 15.00 -14.90
CA SER A 151 -9.40 14.56 -14.42
C SER A 151 -9.94 13.29 -15.08
N PHE A 152 -9.38 12.92 -16.23
CA PHE A 152 -9.78 11.70 -16.96
C PHE A 152 -8.96 10.45 -16.55
N LEU A 153 -8.01 10.59 -15.65
CA LEU A 153 -7.26 9.48 -15.06
C LEU A 153 -7.90 9.06 -13.74
N ASN A 154 -7.47 7.92 -13.22
CA ASN A 154 -7.76 7.47 -11.86
C ASN A 154 -7.67 8.64 -10.85
N GLN A 155 -8.62 8.75 -9.97
CA GLN A 155 -8.68 9.86 -9.02
C GLN A 155 -8.47 9.43 -7.58
N TYR A 156 -8.84 8.21 -7.21
CA TYR A 156 -8.68 7.69 -5.85
C TYR A 156 -8.76 6.16 -5.84
N GLY A 157 -8.23 5.57 -4.80
CA GLY A 157 -8.36 4.16 -4.48
C GLY A 157 -9.28 3.91 -3.29
N LEU A 158 -9.29 2.69 -2.84
CA LEU A 158 -9.94 2.27 -1.61
C LEU A 158 -8.92 2.22 -0.48
N LEU A 159 -9.22 2.86 0.64
CA LEU A 159 -8.43 2.70 1.85
C LEU A 159 -8.58 1.27 2.34
N LYS A 160 -7.48 0.56 2.48
CA LYS A 160 -7.41 -0.81 2.97
C LYS A 160 -6.57 -0.88 4.25
N LYS A 161 -6.99 -1.76 5.14
CA LYS A 161 -6.26 -2.09 6.36
C LYS A 161 -5.97 -3.59 6.36
N LEU A 162 -4.72 -3.96 6.12
CA LEU A 162 -4.20 -5.32 6.29
C LEU A 162 -3.76 -5.47 7.74
N THR A 163 -4.29 -6.48 8.43
CA THR A 163 -3.98 -6.74 9.84
C THR A 163 -3.57 -8.19 9.99
N ILE A 164 -2.44 -8.44 10.65
CA ILE A 164 -1.92 -9.77 10.97
C ILE A 164 -1.88 -9.89 12.49
N THR A 165 -2.51 -10.92 13.00
CA THR A 165 -2.63 -11.23 14.44
C THR A 165 -2.29 -12.70 14.69
N PRO A 166 -2.26 -13.17 15.95
CA PRO A 166 -2.15 -14.60 16.25
C PRO A 166 -3.27 -15.46 15.65
N GLU A 167 -4.46 -14.88 15.40
CA GLU A 167 -5.63 -15.58 14.84
C GLU A 167 -5.64 -15.64 13.31
N GLY A 168 -4.70 -14.97 12.65
CA GLY A 168 -4.58 -14.95 11.20
C GLY A 168 -4.45 -13.56 10.59
N THR A 169 -4.57 -13.51 9.28
CA THR A 169 -4.49 -12.29 8.47
C THR A 169 -5.89 -11.84 8.04
N PHE A 170 -6.14 -10.54 8.12
CA PHE A 170 -7.42 -9.91 7.83
C PHE A 170 -7.22 -8.69 6.92
N LEU A 171 -8.17 -8.46 6.01
CA LEU A 171 -8.28 -7.21 5.24
C LEU A 171 -9.63 -6.55 5.58
N ASP A 172 -9.60 -5.32 6.11
CA ASP A 172 -10.81 -4.60 6.57
C ASP A 172 -11.69 -5.46 7.51
N ALA A 173 -11.07 -6.18 8.45
CA ALA A 173 -11.70 -7.12 9.39
C ALA A 173 -12.26 -8.41 8.75
N LYS A 174 -12.20 -8.60 7.44
CA LYS A 174 -12.53 -9.85 6.78
C LYS A 174 -11.30 -10.77 6.76
N LYS A 175 -11.44 -12.00 7.24
CA LYS A 175 -10.35 -12.96 7.23
C LYS A 175 -9.89 -13.26 5.81
N LEU A 176 -8.59 -13.11 5.59
CA LEU A 176 -7.93 -13.34 4.30
C LEU A 176 -7.23 -14.70 4.27
N SER A 177 -6.56 -15.06 5.38
CA SER A 177 -5.90 -16.36 5.55
C SER A 177 -5.66 -16.69 7.03
N ASP A 178 -5.15 -17.90 7.29
CA ASP A 178 -4.73 -18.38 8.61
C ASP A 178 -3.26 -18.02 8.95
N VAL A 179 -2.55 -17.29 8.08
CA VAL A 179 -1.19 -16.84 8.34
C VAL A 179 -1.21 -15.87 9.50
N SER A 180 -0.46 -16.18 10.55
CA SER A 180 -0.45 -15.45 11.82
C SER A 180 0.91 -14.79 12.08
N THR A 181 0.97 -13.90 13.07
CA THR A 181 2.23 -13.24 13.51
C THR A 181 3.32 -14.23 13.89
N GLY A 182 2.99 -15.41 14.41
CA GLY A 182 3.95 -16.44 14.77
C GLY A 182 4.63 -17.16 13.60
N GLN A 183 4.21 -16.90 12.35
CA GLN A 183 4.76 -17.48 11.13
C GLN A 183 5.62 -16.48 10.32
N LEU A 184 5.77 -15.25 10.79
CA LEU A 184 6.47 -14.13 10.11
C LEU A 184 7.86 -13.82 10.75
#